data_ac639ba70ba8a2a345781170ebe6d7a9
#
_entry.id   ac639ba70ba8a2a345781170ebe6d7a9
#
_cell.length_a   1.000
_cell.length_b   1.000
_cell.length_c   1.000
_cell.angle_alpha   90.00
_cell.angle_beta   90.00
_cell.angle_gamma   90.00
#
_symmetry.space_group_name_H-M   'P 1'
#
loop_
_entity.id
_entity.type
_entity.pdbx_description
1 polymer ?
#
loop_
_entity_poly.entity_id
_entity_poly.type
_entity_poly.pdbx_seq_one_letter_code
_entity_poly.pdbx_strand_id
1 'polypeptide(L)'
;MIFKTLLTSAAVSLAVASYAQAAVQDGTFEGTANGKNGPVTVAVTIKAGKITNVKVVKSGESAMIGDAAIARIPSEIVARQSLRVNNVAGATLSSMAIQAAATNAVKAAGGTPNEFYKAPIKKSASNIDISYKTAVVVVGSGASGMAAAVRSQLNGNPTILIEKMPYLGGDTILNAGTLIATGSRYQRDVMKEIKDSQELAYK
;
A
#
# COMPACT_ATOMS: atom_id res chain seq x y z
N MET A 1 4.03 85.73 17.45
CA MET A 1 3.04 85.10 16.57
C MET A 1 3.49 83.68 16.38
N ILE A 2 2.98 82.76 17.21
CA ILE A 2 3.49 81.34 17.27
C ILE A 2 2.39 80.49 16.67
N PHE A 3 2.65 79.90 15.49
CA PHE A 3 1.74 78.88 14.88
C PHE A 3 1.99 77.55 15.54
N LYS A 4 0.99 77.05 16.26
CA LYS A 4 0.94 75.67 16.73
C LYS A 4 0.33 74.79 15.63
N THR A 5 1.14 73.98 15.01
CA THR A 5 0.64 72.92 14.10
C THR A 5 0.20 71.69 14.94
N LEU A 6 -1.09 71.40 14.92
CA LEU A 6 -1.61 70.15 15.45
C LEU A 6 -1.33 69.02 14.44
N LEU A 7 -0.51 68.08 14.81
CA LEU A 7 -0.45 66.78 14.11
C LEU A 7 -1.55 65.87 14.68
N THR A 8 -2.56 65.64 13.87
CA THR A 8 -3.53 64.55 14.12
C THR A 8 -2.95 63.27 13.57
N SER A 9 -2.49 62.39 14.50
CA SER A 9 -2.09 61.01 14.13
C SER A 9 -3.33 60.17 13.91
N ALA A 10 -3.63 59.82 12.68
CA ALA A 10 -4.62 58.83 12.36
C ALA A 10 -4.02 57.45 12.63
N ALA A 11 -4.49 56.79 13.68
CA ALA A 11 -4.16 55.42 13.97
C ALA A 11 -4.90 54.52 12.95
N VAL A 12 -4.19 54.01 11.97
CA VAL A 12 -4.70 52.96 11.07
C VAL A 12 -4.66 51.64 11.83
N SER A 13 -5.80 51.24 12.39
CA SER A 13 -5.98 49.91 12.96
C SER A 13 -6.04 48.89 11.82
N LEU A 14 -4.94 48.18 11.56
CA LEU A 14 -4.92 47.01 10.70
C LEU A 14 -5.72 45.90 11.42
N ALA A 15 -6.97 45.69 11.00
CA ALA A 15 -7.71 44.50 11.37
C ALA A 15 -7.05 43.31 10.69
N VAL A 16 -6.21 42.60 11.39
CA VAL A 16 -5.73 41.29 10.99
C VAL A 16 -6.92 40.35 11.11
N ALA A 17 -7.62 40.11 10.02
CA ALA A 17 -8.59 39.03 9.93
C ALA A 17 -7.82 37.72 10.13
N SER A 18 -7.84 37.21 11.35
CA SER A 18 -7.42 35.84 11.63
C SER A 18 -8.36 34.94 10.87
N TYR A 19 -7.91 34.41 9.76
CA TYR A 19 -8.57 33.28 9.14
C TYR A 19 -8.51 32.13 10.14
N ALA A 20 -9.55 32.01 10.96
CA ALA A 20 -9.75 30.85 11.80
C ALA A 20 -9.89 29.66 10.84
N GLN A 21 -8.82 28.90 10.69
CA GLN A 21 -8.85 27.65 9.96
C GLN A 21 -9.91 26.79 10.66
N ALA A 22 -10.98 26.44 9.93
CA ALA A 22 -12.03 25.63 10.50
C ALA A 22 -11.40 24.35 11.03
N ALA A 23 -11.53 24.11 12.33
CA ALA A 23 -11.07 22.89 12.95
C ALA A 23 -11.78 21.71 12.26
N VAL A 24 -11.03 20.65 12.00
CA VAL A 24 -11.59 19.43 11.43
C VAL A 24 -12.79 18.96 12.29
N GLN A 25 -13.91 18.66 11.65
CA GLN A 25 -15.13 18.26 12.33
C GLN A 25 -15.02 16.86 12.90
N ASP A 26 -15.53 16.68 14.11
CA ASP A 26 -15.69 15.34 14.71
C ASP A 26 -16.79 14.58 13.97
N GLY A 27 -16.58 13.29 13.75
CA GLY A 27 -17.51 12.43 13.03
C GLY A 27 -16.80 11.36 12.22
N THR A 28 -17.59 10.63 11.43
CA THR A 28 -17.08 9.65 10.47
C THR A 28 -17.38 10.15 9.05
N PHE A 29 -16.35 10.28 8.26
CA PHE A 29 -16.41 10.81 6.89
C PHE A 29 -15.85 9.80 5.93
N GLU A 30 -16.45 9.69 4.75
CA GLU A 30 -15.97 8.81 3.70
C GLU A 30 -15.22 9.60 2.62
N GLY A 31 -14.20 8.98 2.09
CA GLY A 31 -13.47 9.45 0.93
C GLY A 31 -13.16 8.30 -0.01
N THR A 32 -13.12 8.61 -1.29
CA THR A 32 -12.85 7.62 -2.34
C THR A 32 -11.69 8.07 -3.19
N ALA A 33 -10.86 7.11 -3.62
CA ALA A 33 -9.79 7.31 -4.59
C ALA A 33 -9.66 6.08 -5.49
N ASN A 34 -9.06 6.26 -6.67
CA ASN A 34 -8.83 5.15 -7.60
C ASN A 34 -7.61 4.34 -7.18
N GLY A 35 -7.78 3.04 -7.07
CA GLY A 35 -6.72 2.07 -6.90
C GLY A 35 -6.29 1.45 -8.24
N LYS A 36 -5.60 0.31 -8.19
CA LYS A 36 -5.15 -0.42 -9.39
C LYS A 36 -6.33 -1.01 -10.17
N ASN A 37 -7.28 -1.62 -9.48
CA ASN A 37 -8.37 -2.39 -10.09
C ASN A 37 -9.75 -1.74 -9.89
N GLY A 38 -9.79 -0.53 -9.35
CA GLY A 38 -11.05 0.20 -9.18
C GLY A 38 -11.03 1.14 -7.97
N PRO A 39 -12.16 1.74 -7.64
CA PRO A 39 -12.26 2.69 -6.56
C PRO A 39 -12.11 2.00 -5.20
N VAL A 40 -11.39 2.68 -4.30
CA VAL A 40 -11.24 2.32 -2.88
C VAL A 40 -11.92 3.41 -2.06
N THR A 41 -12.89 3.04 -1.22
CA THR A 41 -13.58 3.95 -0.30
C THR A 41 -13.15 3.66 1.13
N VAL A 42 -12.80 4.72 1.85
CA VAL A 42 -12.30 4.66 3.22
C VAL A 42 -13.16 5.54 4.11
N ALA A 43 -13.63 5.01 5.23
CA ALA A 43 -14.27 5.75 6.31
C ALA A 43 -13.21 6.13 7.35
N VAL A 44 -13.12 7.44 7.66
CA VAL A 44 -12.21 7.99 8.67
C VAL A 44 -13.05 8.60 9.80
N THR A 45 -12.83 8.14 11.03
CA THR A 45 -13.46 8.70 12.23
C THR A 45 -12.50 9.67 12.90
N ILE A 46 -12.97 10.88 13.12
CA ILE A 46 -12.22 11.96 13.77
C ILE A 46 -12.91 12.32 15.09
N LYS A 47 -12.14 12.46 16.16
CA LYS A 47 -12.58 12.93 17.47
C LYS A 47 -11.53 13.86 18.07
N ALA A 48 -11.97 15.04 18.53
CA ALA A 48 -11.09 16.05 19.12
C ALA A 48 -9.84 16.33 18.27
N GLY A 49 -10.02 16.47 16.96
CA GLY A 49 -8.95 16.74 16.02
C GLY A 49 -7.98 15.58 15.76
N LYS A 50 -8.30 14.36 16.21
CA LYS A 50 -7.45 13.16 16.00
C LYS A 50 -8.19 12.10 15.18
N ILE A 51 -7.46 11.41 14.32
CA ILE A 51 -7.96 10.23 13.61
C ILE A 51 -8.02 9.08 14.60
N THR A 52 -9.22 8.64 14.98
CA THR A 52 -9.41 7.55 15.94
C THR A 52 -9.68 6.21 15.28
N ASN A 53 -10.19 6.21 14.06
CA ASN A 53 -10.40 4.99 13.29
C ASN A 53 -10.28 5.26 11.79
N VAL A 54 -9.78 4.27 11.06
CA VAL A 54 -9.76 4.24 9.60
C VAL A 54 -10.18 2.85 9.15
N LYS A 55 -11.16 2.76 8.26
CA LYS A 55 -11.68 1.49 7.76
C LYS A 55 -11.89 1.56 6.25
N VAL A 56 -11.36 0.60 5.51
CA VAL A 56 -11.71 0.43 4.10
C VAL A 56 -13.10 -0.19 4.05
N VAL A 57 -14.08 0.54 3.49
CA VAL A 57 -15.50 0.12 3.42
C VAL A 57 -15.84 -0.49 2.08
N LYS A 58 -15.10 -0.12 1.03
CA LYS A 58 -15.24 -0.71 -0.32
C LYS A 58 -13.88 -0.73 -1.00
N SER A 59 -13.56 -1.83 -1.66
CA SER A 59 -12.33 -1.98 -2.42
C SER A 59 -12.57 -2.83 -3.66
N GLY A 60 -12.06 -2.37 -4.80
CA GLY A 60 -11.97 -3.14 -6.05
C GLY A 60 -10.61 -3.82 -6.23
N GLU A 61 -9.74 -3.74 -5.21
CA GLU A 61 -8.37 -4.27 -5.31
C GLU A 61 -8.33 -5.80 -5.34
N SER A 62 -7.25 -6.35 -5.92
CA SER A 62 -7.03 -7.80 -6.01
C SER A 62 -6.94 -8.42 -4.61
N ALA A 63 -7.63 -9.52 -4.41
CA ALA A 63 -7.44 -10.37 -3.24
C ALA A 63 -5.95 -10.73 -3.07
N MET A 64 -5.52 -10.95 -1.83
CA MET A 64 -4.15 -11.25 -1.40
C MET A 64 -3.16 -10.09 -1.56
N ILE A 65 -3.16 -9.36 -2.69
CA ILE A 65 -2.24 -8.23 -2.92
C ILE A 65 -2.78 -6.97 -2.22
N GLY A 66 -4.00 -6.59 -2.54
CA GLY A 66 -4.68 -5.44 -1.93
C GLY A 66 -4.94 -5.64 -0.45
N ASP A 67 -5.23 -6.87 -0.04
CA ASP A 67 -5.55 -7.23 1.36
C ASP A 67 -4.41 -6.86 2.32
N ALA A 68 -3.16 -7.01 1.91
CA ALA A 68 -2.01 -6.61 2.72
C ALA A 68 -1.98 -5.09 2.99
N ALA A 69 -2.38 -4.27 2.01
CA ALA A 69 -2.51 -2.83 2.18
C ALA A 69 -3.73 -2.47 3.04
N ILE A 70 -4.86 -3.15 2.82
CA ILE A 70 -6.12 -2.95 3.58
C ILE A 70 -5.92 -3.26 5.06
N ALA A 71 -5.18 -4.32 5.39
CA ALA A 71 -4.91 -4.71 6.77
C ALA A 71 -3.95 -3.73 7.48
N ARG A 72 -2.98 -3.16 6.76
CA ARG A 72 -1.89 -2.42 7.38
C ARG A 72 -2.03 -0.90 7.32
N ILE A 73 -2.39 -0.33 6.17
CA ILE A 73 -2.39 1.13 6.00
C ILE A 73 -3.35 1.85 6.97
N PRO A 74 -4.59 1.37 7.18
CA PRO A 74 -5.50 2.02 8.13
C PRO A 74 -4.95 2.10 9.56
N SER A 75 -4.40 1.00 10.07
CA SER A 75 -3.83 0.95 11.43
C SER A 75 -2.61 1.86 11.59
N GLU A 76 -1.75 1.95 10.56
CA GLU A 76 -0.61 2.87 10.57
C GLU A 76 -1.03 4.34 10.54
N ILE A 77 -2.07 4.70 9.79
CA ILE A 77 -2.61 6.07 9.78
C ILE A 77 -3.08 6.47 11.19
N VAL A 78 -3.84 5.61 11.86
CA VAL A 78 -4.32 5.86 13.23
C VAL A 78 -3.15 5.96 14.21
N ALA A 79 -2.26 4.98 14.21
CA ALA A 79 -1.14 4.92 15.15
C ALA A 79 -0.20 6.12 15.03
N ARG A 80 0.01 6.61 13.82
CA ARG A 80 0.93 7.71 13.53
C ARG A 80 0.25 9.08 13.50
N GLN A 81 -1.08 9.11 13.49
CA GLN A 81 -1.82 10.34 13.22
C GLN A 81 -1.30 11.01 11.95
N SER A 82 -1.12 10.24 10.88
CA SER A 82 -0.56 10.72 9.62
C SER A 82 -1.23 10.04 8.44
N LEU A 83 -1.65 10.83 7.47
CA LEU A 83 -2.16 10.36 6.19
C LEU A 83 -1.03 9.87 5.25
N ARG A 84 0.23 10.16 5.60
CA ARG A 84 1.41 9.67 4.90
C ARG A 84 2.09 8.59 5.71
N VAL A 85 1.89 7.35 5.29
CA VAL A 85 2.54 6.18 5.86
C VAL A 85 3.29 5.41 4.79
N ASN A 86 4.17 4.51 5.19
CA ASN A 86 4.93 3.73 4.23
C ASN A 86 4.02 2.77 3.46
N ASN A 87 4.19 2.72 2.14
CA ASN A 87 3.49 1.76 1.30
C ASN A 87 3.88 0.32 1.67
N VAL A 88 2.94 -0.58 1.52
CA VAL A 88 3.20 -2.01 1.62
C VAL A 88 3.93 -2.46 0.36
N ALA A 89 5.07 -3.14 0.53
CA ALA A 89 5.81 -3.67 -0.61
C ALA A 89 4.90 -4.62 -1.41
N GLY A 90 4.87 -4.45 -2.72
CA GLY A 90 4.02 -5.19 -3.64
C GLY A 90 2.55 -4.74 -3.74
N ALA A 91 2.08 -3.93 -2.79
CA ALA A 91 0.75 -3.34 -2.82
C ALA A 91 0.82 -1.81 -2.86
N THR A 92 1.80 -1.25 -3.59
CA THR A 92 2.06 0.19 -3.61
C THR A 92 0.85 1.00 -4.08
N LEU A 93 0.23 0.62 -5.20
CA LEU A 93 -0.92 1.34 -5.75
C LEU A 93 -2.13 1.27 -4.81
N SER A 94 -2.42 0.10 -4.22
CA SER A 94 -3.47 -0.05 -3.22
C SER A 94 -3.18 0.77 -1.96
N SER A 95 -1.92 0.81 -1.51
CA SER A 95 -1.51 1.63 -0.37
C SER A 95 -1.73 3.12 -0.64
N MET A 96 -1.34 3.59 -1.83
CA MET A 96 -1.55 4.99 -2.25
C MET A 96 -3.03 5.33 -2.38
N ALA A 97 -3.84 4.42 -2.90
CA ALA A 97 -5.28 4.61 -3.02
C ALA A 97 -5.96 4.76 -1.64
N ILE A 98 -5.60 3.92 -0.66
CA ILE A 98 -6.13 4.02 0.70
C ILE A 98 -5.72 5.35 1.35
N GLN A 99 -4.47 5.78 1.20
CA GLN A 99 -3.98 7.06 1.73
C GLN A 99 -4.69 8.25 1.05
N ALA A 100 -4.88 8.20 -0.25
CA ALA A 100 -5.60 9.24 -1.00
C ALA A 100 -7.10 9.28 -0.61
N ALA A 101 -7.74 8.13 -0.46
CA ALA A 101 -9.13 8.05 0.00
C ALA A 101 -9.29 8.60 1.42
N ALA A 102 -8.38 8.25 2.35
CA ALA A 102 -8.37 8.81 3.69
C ALA A 102 -8.14 10.34 3.68
N THR A 103 -7.29 10.84 2.78
CA THR A 103 -7.08 12.27 2.56
C THR A 103 -8.37 12.96 2.11
N ASN A 104 -9.12 12.35 1.20
CA ASN A 104 -10.41 12.90 0.75
C ASN A 104 -11.47 12.86 1.87
N ALA A 105 -11.47 11.85 2.73
CA ALA A 105 -12.34 11.80 3.91
C ALA A 105 -12.03 12.94 4.89
N VAL A 106 -10.75 13.24 5.15
CA VAL A 106 -10.35 14.37 6.01
C VAL A 106 -10.77 15.70 5.39
N LYS A 107 -10.67 15.87 4.06
CA LYS A 107 -11.20 17.05 3.37
C LYS A 107 -12.71 17.17 3.52
N ALA A 108 -13.45 16.07 3.42
CA ALA A 108 -14.90 16.04 3.63
C ALA A 108 -15.28 16.45 5.06
N ALA A 109 -14.41 16.19 6.05
CA ALA A 109 -14.54 16.67 7.42
C ALA A 109 -14.21 18.17 7.61
N GLY A 110 -13.92 18.90 6.54
CA GLY A 110 -13.46 20.30 6.59
C GLY A 110 -12.02 20.47 7.06
N GLY A 111 -11.28 19.39 7.25
CA GLY A 111 -9.89 19.43 7.69
C GLY A 111 -8.90 19.73 6.57
N THR A 112 -7.78 20.29 6.94
CA THR A 112 -6.65 20.52 6.04
C THR A 112 -5.72 19.31 6.07
N PRO A 113 -5.59 18.52 4.96
CA PRO A 113 -4.78 17.31 4.96
C PRO A 113 -3.33 17.50 5.41
N ASN A 114 -2.75 18.69 5.18
CA ASN A 114 -1.37 19.02 5.58
C ASN A 114 -1.15 18.92 7.10
N GLU A 115 -2.16 19.15 7.92
CA GLU A 115 -2.08 19.00 9.38
C GLU A 115 -1.82 17.55 9.79
N PHE A 116 -2.24 16.61 8.92
CA PHE A 116 -2.05 15.18 9.10
C PHE A 116 -0.89 14.62 8.26
N TYR A 117 -0.05 15.47 7.65
CA TYR A 117 1.11 15.03 6.90
C TYR A 117 2.37 15.09 7.78
N LYS A 118 2.59 14.07 8.58
CA LYS A 118 3.86 13.89 9.29
C LYS A 118 4.87 13.21 8.38
N ALA A 119 6.14 13.54 8.54
CA ALA A 119 7.20 12.87 7.79
C ALA A 119 7.13 11.35 8.00
N PRO A 120 7.26 10.54 6.94
CA PRO A 120 7.36 9.10 7.08
C PRO A 120 8.51 8.76 8.02
N ILE A 121 8.28 7.85 8.96
CA ILE A 121 9.38 7.38 9.79
C ILE A 121 10.34 6.65 8.86
N LYS A 122 11.59 7.12 8.80
CA LYS A 122 12.66 6.32 8.19
C LYS A 122 12.61 4.97 8.90
N LYS A 123 12.39 3.90 8.16
CA LYS A 123 12.57 2.56 8.72
C LYS A 123 13.98 2.53 9.26
N SER A 124 14.12 2.51 10.58
CA SER A 124 15.34 2.03 11.19
C SER A 124 15.54 0.65 10.62
N ALA A 125 16.65 0.40 9.94
CA ALA A 125 17.03 -0.95 9.65
C ALA A 125 16.99 -1.66 11.01
N SER A 126 16.17 -2.71 11.13
CA SER A 126 16.23 -3.51 12.34
C SER A 126 17.63 -4.11 12.35
N ASN A 127 18.45 -3.73 13.31
CA ASN A 127 19.78 -4.32 13.51
C ASN A 127 19.66 -5.75 14.05
N ILE A 128 18.61 -6.47 13.69
CA ILE A 128 18.46 -7.87 14.00
C ILE A 128 19.18 -8.65 12.91
N ASP A 129 20.43 -8.98 13.15
CA ASP A 129 21.17 -9.93 12.32
C ASP A 129 20.70 -11.34 12.67
N ILE A 130 19.89 -11.91 11.77
CA ILE A 130 19.49 -13.31 11.85
C ILE A 130 20.36 -14.09 10.86
N SER A 131 21.16 -15.01 11.36
CA SER A 131 21.99 -15.89 10.54
C SER A 131 21.45 -17.32 10.56
N TYR A 132 21.25 -17.89 9.38
CA TYR A 132 20.86 -19.27 9.20
C TYR A 132 21.90 -19.99 8.34
N LYS A 133 22.14 -21.27 8.65
CA LYS A 133 22.92 -22.18 7.80
C LYS A 133 21.98 -23.14 7.08
N THR A 134 22.14 -23.27 5.79
CA THR A 134 21.37 -24.21 4.95
C THR A 134 22.22 -24.64 3.76
N ALA A 135 21.88 -25.77 3.14
CA ALA A 135 22.55 -26.24 1.94
C ALA A 135 22.16 -25.41 0.69
N VAL A 136 20.90 -24.95 0.63
CA VAL A 136 20.39 -24.23 -0.52
C VAL A 136 19.59 -23.02 -0.05
N VAL A 137 19.81 -21.86 -0.66
CA VAL A 137 19.00 -20.66 -0.51
C VAL A 137 18.33 -20.36 -1.84
N VAL A 138 17.00 -20.28 -1.83
CA VAL A 138 16.20 -19.86 -2.98
C VAL A 138 15.68 -18.46 -2.73
N VAL A 139 15.90 -17.54 -3.66
CA VAL A 139 15.46 -16.14 -3.56
C VAL A 139 14.31 -15.90 -4.52
N GLY A 140 13.14 -15.56 -3.99
CA GLY A 140 11.89 -15.37 -4.71
C GLY A 140 11.00 -16.61 -4.70
N SER A 141 9.71 -16.41 -4.44
CA SER A 141 8.69 -17.46 -4.33
C SER A 141 7.75 -17.56 -5.53
N GLY A 142 8.13 -17.02 -6.69
CA GLY A 142 7.40 -17.26 -7.94
C GLY A 142 7.45 -18.74 -8.34
N ALA A 143 6.80 -19.13 -9.45
CA ALA A 143 6.74 -20.53 -9.90
C ALA A 143 8.08 -21.23 -9.91
N SER A 144 9.11 -20.58 -10.47
CA SER A 144 10.46 -21.16 -10.58
C SER A 144 11.11 -21.35 -9.21
N GLY A 145 11.01 -20.35 -8.32
CA GLY A 145 11.58 -20.43 -6.97
C GLY A 145 10.89 -21.49 -6.12
N MET A 146 9.57 -21.57 -6.17
CA MET A 146 8.81 -22.61 -5.48
C MET A 146 9.16 -24.01 -6.01
N ALA A 147 9.25 -24.20 -7.33
CA ALA A 147 9.64 -25.45 -7.93
C ALA A 147 11.07 -25.86 -7.53
N ALA A 148 12.01 -24.89 -7.53
CA ALA A 148 13.39 -25.12 -7.11
C ALA A 148 13.48 -25.51 -5.63
N ALA A 149 12.74 -24.81 -4.74
CA ALA A 149 12.75 -25.10 -3.32
C ALA A 149 12.17 -26.49 -3.03
N VAL A 150 11.03 -26.82 -3.64
CA VAL A 150 10.41 -28.15 -3.49
C VAL A 150 11.33 -29.24 -4.03
N ARG A 151 11.92 -29.05 -5.19
CA ARG A 151 12.84 -30.04 -5.77
C ARG A 151 14.08 -30.24 -4.92
N SER A 152 14.64 -29.16 -4.37
CA SER A 152 15.78 -29.23 -3.48
C SER A 152 15.46 -30.04 -2.22
N GLN A 153 14.30 -29.79 -1.60
CA GLN A 153 13.83 -30.55 -0.44
C GLN A 153 13.61 -32.03 -0.75
N LEU A 154 13.00 -32.35 -1.90
CA LEU A 154 12.81 -33.74 -2.35
C LEU A 154 14.12 -34.47 -2.59
N ASN A 155 15.20 -33.75 -2.90
CA ASN A 155 16.54 -34.30 -3.02
C ASN A 155 17.29 -34.39 -1.66
N GLY A 156 16.62 -34.11 -0.54
CA GLY A 156 17.20 -34.20 0.81
C GLY A 156 18.04 -32.99 1.22
N ASN A 157 18.03 -31.89 0.45
CA ASN A 157 18.82 -30.71 0.79
C ASN A 157 18.00 -29.76 1.67
N PRO A 158 18.44 -29.41 2.89
CA PRO A 158 17.84 -28.33 3.67
C PRO A 158 17.81 -27.04 2.85
N THR A 159 16.64 -26.42 2.74
CA THR A 159 16.44 -25.28 1.84
C THR A 159 15.72 -24.16 2.57
N ILE A 160 16.21 -22.93 2.42
CA ILE A 160 15.56 -21.69 2.86
C ILE A 160 15.05 -20.96 1.63
N LEU A 161 13.75 -20.64 1.62
CA LEU A 161 13.13 -19.78 0.62
C LEU A 161 12.97 -18.37 1.20
N ILE A 162 13.50 -17.38 0.51
CA ILE A 162 13.42 -15.97 0.89
C ILE A 162 12.47 -15.25 -0.08
N GLU A 163 11.49 -14.55 0.46
CA GLU A 163 10.52 -13.76 -0.32
C GLU A 163 10.49 -12.31 0.17
N LYS A 164 10.51 -11.37 -0.77
CA LYS A 164 10.43 -9.92 -0.48
C LYS A 164 9.02 -9.47 -0.13
N MET A 165 8.03 -10.14 -0.72
CA MET A 165 6.62 -9.80 -0.57
C MET A 165 6.05 -10.40 0.72
N PRO A 166 4.97 -9.86 1.27
CA PRO A 166 4.30 -10.43 2.43
C PRO A 166 3.47 -11.69 2.11
N TYR A 167 3.60 -12.22 0.90
CA TYR A 167 2.92 -13.43 0.42
C TYR A 167 3.84 -14.19 -0.55
N LEU A 168 3.59 -15.49 -0.67
CA LEU A 168 4.31 -16.37 -1.60
C LEU A 168 3.60 -16.40 -2.96
N GLY A 169 4.33 -16.78 -4.00
CA GLY A 169 3.79 -17.06 -5.34
C GLY A 169 4.16 -16.03 -6.41
N GLY A 170 4.61 -14.82 -6.04
CA GLY A 170 4.96 -13.77 -7.01
C GLY A 170 3.81 -13.51 -8.00
N ASP A 171 4.12 -13.21 -9.25
CA ASP A 171 3.11 -13.01 -10.29
C ASP A 171 2.36 -14.30 -10.67
N THR A 172 2.90 -15.47 -10.33
CA THR A 172 2.27 -16.76 -10.59
C THR A 172 0.93 -16.92 -9.87
N ILE A 173 0.75 -16.27 -8.72
CA ILE A 173 -0.51 -16.30 -7.97
C ILE A 173 -1.68 -15.67 -8.76
N LEU A 174 -1.37 -14.79 -9.72
CA LEU A 174 -2.36 -14.14 -10.58
C LEU A 174 -2.74 -15.00 -11.79
N ASN A 175 -2.02 -16.11 -11.99
CA ASN A 175 -2.32 -17.07 -13.04
C ASN A 175 -3.50 -17.95 -12.59
N ALA A 176 -4.50 -18.12 -13.44
CA ALA A 176 -5.68 -18.95 -13.19
C ALA A 176 -5.38 -20.47 -13.13
N GLY A 177 -4.16 -20.88 -12.88
CA GLY A 177 -3.74 -22.28 -12.84
C GLY A 177 -3.39 -22.86 -14.21
N THR A 178 -3.25 -22.02 -15.22
CA THR A 178 -2.86 -22.45 -16.57
C THR A 178 -1.35 -22.55 -16.66
N LEU A 179 -0.86 -23.71 -17.04
CA LEU A 179 0.55 -23.96 -17.38
C LEU A 179 0.66 -24.34 -18.85
N ILE A 180 1.44 -23.56 -19.59
CA ILE A 180 1.76 -23.91 -21.00
C ILE A 180 2.96 -24.86 -20.96
N ALA A 181 2.76 -26.04 -21.48
CA ALA A 181 3.81 -27.06 -21.60
C ALA A 181 3.65 -27.81 -22.91
N THR A 182 4.74 -27.98 -23.65
CA THR A 182 4.76 -28.72 -24.90
C THR A 182 5.31 -30.13 -24.68
N GLY A 183 4.82 -31.10 -25.43
CA GLY A 183 5.29 -32.50 -25.41
C GLY A 183 5.17 -33.15 -24.01
N SER A 184 4.22 -32.75 -23.19
CA SER A 184 4.00 -33.35 -21.87
C SER A 184 3.55 -34.79 -21.98
N ARG A 185 3.82 -35.60 -20.93
CA ARG A 185 3.30 -36.97 -20.86
C ARG A 185 1.78 -37.02 -21.00
N TYR A 186 1.08 -36.05 -20.41
CA TYR A 186 -0.37 -35.98 -20.52
C TYR A 186 -0.83 -35.80 -21.97
N GLN A 187 -0.20 -34.89 -22.70
CA GLN A 187 -0.53 -34.66 -24.11
C GLN A 187 -0.27 -35.91 -24.95
N ARG A 188 0.89 -36.57 -24.80
CA ARG A 188 1.25 -37.75 -25.56
C ARG A 188 0.43 -38.97 -25.17
N ASP A 189 0.35 -39.28 -23.89
CA ASP A 189 -0.13 -40.58 -23.40
C ASP A 189 -1.64 -40.59 -23.17
N VAL A 190 -2.21 -39.45 -22.77
CA VAL A 190 -3.66 -39.32 -22.46
C VAL A 190 -4.41 -38.67 -23.62
N MET A 191 -3.99 -37.47 -24.03
CA MET A 191 -4.68 -36.71 -25.06
C MET A 191 -4.39 -37.20 -26.48
N LYS A 192 -3.32 -37.98 -26.67
CA LYS A 192 -2.84 -38.45 -27.99
C LYS A 192 -2.57 -37.28 -28.96
N GLU A 193 -2.22 -36.11 -28.40
CA GLU A 193 -1.91 -34.90 -29.18
C GLU A 193 -0.51 -35.02 -29.78
N ILE A 194 -0.45 -35.04 -31.11
CA ILE A 194 0.80 -35.19 -31.90
C ILE A 194 1.22 -33.92 -32.63
N LYS A 195 0.36 -32.89 -32.61
CA LYS A 195 0.63 -31.66 -33.36
C LYS A 195 1.48 -30.67 -32.56
N ASP A 196 1.56 -30.85 -31.25
CA ASP A 196 2.33 -30.00 -30.37
C ASP A 196 3.78 -30.48 -30.30
N SER A 197 4.73 -29.58 -30.50
CA SER A 197 6.18 -29.88 -30.44
C SER A 197 6.96 -28.72 -29.82
N GLN A 198 8.18 -29.01 -29.33
CA GLN A 198 9.10 -27.99 -28.87
C GLN A 198 9.42 -26.96 -29.94
N GLU A 199 9.53 -27.37 -31.22
CA GLU A 199 9.81 -26.48 -32.33
C GLU A 199 8.70 -25.48 -32.61
N LEU A 200 7.43 -25.85 -32.36
CA LEU A 200 6.29 -24.93 -32.44
C LEU A 200 6.28 -23.93 -31.30
N ALA A 201 6.77 -24.32 -30.16
CA ALA A 201 6.81 -23.42 -28.99
C ALA A 201 7.87 -22.31 -29.09
N TYR A 202 8.86 -22.47 -29.97
CA TYR A 202 9.95 -21.50 -30.19
C TYR A 202 9.76 -20.64 -31.45
N LYS A 203 8.65 -20.76 -32.14
CA LYS A 203 8.28 -19.90 -33.28
C LYS A 203 7.39 -18.77 -32.83
#